data_fcdd465449c3326174bffc2d2fe8f6c0
#
_entry.id   fcdd465449c3326174bffc2d2fe8f6c0
#
_cell.length_a   1.000
_cell.length_b   1.000
_cell.length_c   1.000
_cell.angle_alpha   90.00
_cell.angle_beta   90.00
_cell.angle_gamma   90.00
#
_symmetry.space_group_name_H-M   'P 1'
#
loop_
_entity.id
_entity.type
_entity.pdbx_description
1 polymer ?
#
loop_
_entity_poly.entity_id
_entity_poly.type
_entity_poly.pdbx_seq_one_letter_code
_entity_poly.pdbx_strand_id
1 'polypeptide(L)'
;MSDSSATLAIDVTGLSKHYGGRAVVDNVDLQVGTGRICGCLGPNGSGKTTSIRMLCGLLTPDSGSGTCLGLDIITEAPAIKRQVGYMTQKFGLYDDLSIRENLDFIARLFEMPNRKQAVDAALEQLGLATRQKQLAGSLSGGWKQRLALAACMIHQPRLLLLDEPTAGVDP
;
A
#
# COMPACT_ATOMS: atom_id res chain seq x y z
N MET A 1 -35.72 -10.65 2.02
CA MET A 1 -34.62 -9.89 2.62
C MET A 1 -33.35 -10.68 2.31
N SER A 2 -32.70 -10.36 1.22
CA SER A 2 -31.50 -11.05 0.73
C SER A 2 -30.30 -10.51 1.51
N ASP A 3 -29.78 -11.36 2.37
CA ASP A 3 -28.49 -11.17 3.02
C ASP A 3 -27.41 -11.24 1.92
N SER A 4 -27.08 -10.08 1.38
CA SER A 4 -25.96 -9.95 0.45
C SER A 4 -24.71 -10.16 1.30
N SER A 5 -24.16 -11.37 1.30
CA SER A 5 -22.87 -11.66 1.89
C SER A 5 -21.83 -10.73 1.24
N ALA A 6 -21.54 -9.63 1.92
CA ALA A 6 -20.58 -8.66 1.45
C ALA A 6 -19.24 -9.37 1.24
N THR A 7 -18.76 -9.41 0.01
CA THR A 7 -17.45 -10.00 -0.30
C THR A 7 -16.38 -9.26 0.50
N LEU A 8 -15.62 -10.00 1.32
CA LEU A 8 -14.55 -9.43 2.12
C LEU A 8 -13.29 -9.20 1.26
N ALA A 9 -12.74 -8.01 1.35
CA ALA A 9 -11.44 -7.70 0.76
C ALA A 9 -10.30 -8.18 1.66
N ILE A 10 -10.52 -8.16 2.97
CA ILE A 10 -9.61 -8.69 3.99
C ILE A 10 -10.44 -9.52 4.95
N ASP A 11 -9.98 -10.73 5.23
CA ASP A 11 -10.58 -11.65 6.21
C ASP A 11 -9.47 -12.45 6.86
N VAL A 12 -9.02 -12.02 8.04
CA VAL A 12 -7.89 -12.62 8.76
C VAL A 12 -8.23 -12.82 10.22
N THR A 13 -7.69 -13.90 10.80
CA THR A 13 -7.94 -14.30 12.19
C THR A 13 -6.64 -14.70 12.87
N GLY A 14 -6.48 -14.25 14.11
CA GLY A 14 -5.38 -14.64 15.00
C GLY A 14 -4.01 -14.19 14.54
N LEU A 15 -3.90 -13.14 13.71
CA LEU A 15 -2.61 -12.67 13.22
C LEU A 15 -1.69 -12.25 14.35
N SER A 16 -0.51 -12.84 14.41
CA SER A 16 0.52 -12.49 15.40
C SER A 16 1.89 -12.37 14.75
N LYS A 17 2.69 -11.45 15.30
CA LYS A 17 4.08 -11.25 14.89
C LYS A 17 4.94 -10.84 16.07
N HIS A 18 6.06 -11.55 16.26
CA HIS A 18 7.00 -11.34 17.33
C HIS A 18 8.36 -10.88 16.78
N TYR A 19 9.05 -10.04 17.54
CA TYR A 19 10.43 -9.66 17.30
C TYR A 19 11.20 -9.71 18.61
N GLY A 20 12.28 -10.48 18.65
CA GLY A 20 13.10 -10.63 19.86
C GLY A 20 12.32 -11.12 21.09
N GLY A 21 11.34 -12.01 20.90
CA GLY A 21 10.49 -12.54 21.96
C GLY A 21 9.34 -11.61 22.41
N ARG A 22 9.24 -10.41 21.83
CA ARG A 22 8.14 -9.46 22.11
C ARG A 22 7.08 -9.53 21.03
N ALA A 23 5.82 -9.69 21.42
CA ALA A 23 4.69 -9.55 20.51
C ALA A 23 4.56 -8.09 20.07
N VAL A 24 4.59 -7.86 18.77
CA VAL A 24 4.33 -6.55 18.13
C VAL A 24 2.92 -6.52 17.56
N VAL A 25 2.43 -7.64 17.06
CA VAL A 25 1.04 -7.90 16.73
C VAL A 25 0.67 -9.16 17.49
N ASP A 26 -0.46 -9.15 18.19
CA ASP A 26 -0.88 -10.26 19.04
C ASP A 26 -2.36 -10.57 18.81
N ASN A 27 -2.62 -11.74 18.23
CA ASN A 27 -3.94 -12.33 18.02
C ASN A 27 -4.98 -11.38 17.40
N VAL A 28 -4.61 -10.70 16.30
CA VAL A 28 -5.47 -9.71 15.64
C VAL A 28 -6.41 -10.37 14.63
N ASP A 29 -7.69 -10.10 14.78
CA ASP A 29 -8.74 -10.41 13.81
C ASP A 29 -9.11 -9.14 13.06
N LEU A 30 -9.26 -9.22 11.74
CA LEU A 30 -9.66 -8.08 10.91
C LEU A 30 -10.51 -8.53 9.72
N GLN A 31 -11.67 -7.90 9.58
CA GLN A 31 -12.54 -8.07 8.42
C GLN A 31 -12.84 -6.71 7.77
N VAL A 32 -12.60 -6.60 6.47
CA VAL A 32 -12.89 -5.40 5.69
C VAL A 32 -13.67 -5.78 4.44
N GLY A 33 -14.87 -5.23 4.29
CA GLY A 33 -15.72 -5.44 3.11
C GLY A 33 -15.15 -4.77 1.86
N THR A 34 -15.42 -5.34 0.70
CA THR A 34 -15.08 -4.73 -0.61
C THR A 34 -15.82 -3.40 -0.77
N GLY A 35 -15.14 -2.40 -1.35
CA GLY A 35 -15.71 -1.06 -1.57
C GLY A 35 -15.85 -0.23 -0.30
N ARG A 36 -15.17 -0.61 0.79
CA ARG A 36 -15.18 0.14 2.06
C ARG A 36 -13.86 0.86 2.28
N ILE A 37 -13.94 1.99 2.99
CA ILE A 37 -12.79 2.69 3.57
C ILE A 37 -12.76 2.33 5.05
N CYS A 38 -11.64 1.78 5.51
CA CYS A 38 -11.44 1.37 6.89
C CYS A 38 -10.24 2.12 7.47
N GLY A 39 -10.42 2.79 8.61
CA GLY A 39 -9.36 3.45 9.36
C GLY A 39 -8.84 2.56 10.48
N CYS A 40 -7.53 2.31 10.51
CA CYS A 40 -6.86 1.64 11.62
C CYS A 40 -6.22 2.69 12.53
N LEU A 41 -6.75 2.88 13.72
CA LEU A 41 -6.29 3.86 14.70
C LEU A 41 -5.54 3.18 15.84
N GLY A 42 -4.52 3.84 16.35
CA GLY A 42 -3.74 3.36 17.48
C GLY A 42 -2.45 4.16 17.68
N PRO A 43 -1.83 4.09 18.87
CA PRO A 43 -0.60 4.80 19.15
C PRO A 43 0.58 4.32 18.30
N ASN A 44 1.68 5.08 18.29
CA ASN A 44 2.90 4.64 17.64
C ASN A 44 3.43 3.37 18.33
N GLY A 45 3.89 2.41 17.52
CA GLY A 45 4.36 1.11 18.02
C GLY A 45 3.26 0.08 18.34
N SER A 46 1.99 0.37 18.05
CA SER A 46 0.87 -0.58 18.26
C SER A 46 0.78 -1.71 17.20
N GLY A 47 1.75 -1.82 16.30
CA GLY A 47 1.77 -2.89 15.29
C GLY A 47 1.03 -2.59 13.98
N LYS A 48 0.48 -1.37 13.78
CA LYS A 48 -0.25 -0.99 12.55
C LYS A 48 0.53 -1.30 11.26
N THR A 49 1.73 -0.75 11.14
CA THR A 49 2.63 -0.99 10.00
C THR A 49 2.92 -2.47 9.80
N THR A 50 3.15 -3.21 10.89
CA THR A 50 3.42 -4.65 10.86
C THR A 50 2.20 -5.42 10.34
N SER A 51 1.01 -5.09 10.82
CA SER A 51 -0.25 -5.69 10.34
C SER A 51 -0.47 -5.41 8.86
N ILE A 52 -0.32 -4.16 8.41
CA ILE A 52 -0.43 -3.79 7.00
C ILE A 52 0.54 -4.60 6.14
N ARG A 53 1.79 -4.75 6.56
CA ARG A 53 2.80 -5.54 5.83
C ARG A 53 2.46 -7.02 5.74
N MET A 54 1.85 -7.61 6.76
CA MET A 54 1.35 -8.99 6.69
C MET A 54 0.21 -9.11 5.67
N LEU A 55 -0.73 -8.18 5.67
CA LEU A 55 -1.85 -8.14 4.70
C LEU A 55 -1.39 -7.94 3.25
N CYS A 56 -0.32 -7.16 3.02
CA CYS A 56 0.28 -6.99 1.70
C CYS A 56 1.10 -8.19 1.21
N GLY A 57 1.29 -9.22 2.03
CA GLY A 57 2.22 -10.31 1.74
C GLY A 57 3.70 -9.93 1.79
N LEU A 58 4.04 -8.77 2.38
CA LEU A 58 5.43 -8.31 2.56
C LEU A 58 6.11 -8.89 3.80
N LEU A 59 5.32 -9.43 4.71
CA LEU A 59 5.77 -10.02 5.95
C LEU A 59 4.93 -11.26 6.27
N THR A 60 5.59 -12.37 6.55
CA THR A 60 4.89 -13.59 6.96
C THR A 60 4.54 -13.49 8.45
N PRO A 61 3.27 -13.71 8.85
CA PRO A 61 2.89 -13.81 10.24
C PRO A 61 3.55 -15.04 10.91
N ASP A 62 3.73 -14.98 12.23
CA ASP A 62 4.22 -16.14 13.00
C ASP A 62 3.07 -17.10 13.33
N SER A 63 1.85 -16.58 13.44
CA SER A 63 0.62 -17.36 13.57
C SER A 63 -0.59 -16.59 13.02
N GLY A 64 -1.72 -17.27 12.93
CA GLY A 64 -2.93 -16.78 12.31
C GLY A 64 -3.04 -17.20 10.86
N SER A 65 -4.18 -16.89 10.26
CA SER A 65 -4.49 -17.26 8.87
C SER A 65 -5.52 -16.29 8.29
N GLY A 66 -5.77 -16.42 7.00
CA GLY A 66 -6.83 -15.68 6.33
C GLY A 66 -6.48 -15.27 4.92
N THR A 67 -7.31 -14.39 4.37
CA THR A 67 -7.19 -13.98 2.97
C THR A 67 -7.14 -12.47 2.81
N CYS A 68 -6.42 -12.03 1.78
CA CYS A 68 -6.47 -10.68 1.23
C CYS A 68 -6.87 -10.77 -0.24
N LEU A 69 -7.96 -10.10 -0.61
CA LEU A 69 -8.59 -10.17 -1.95
C LEU A 69 -8.97 -11.62 -2.36
N GLY A 70 -9.30 -12.46 -1.38
CA GLY A 70 -9.61 -13.88 -1.58
C GLY A 70 -8.38 -14.78 -1.76
N LEU A 71 -7.17 -14.24 -1.66
CA LEU A 71 -5.89 -14.96 -1.76
C LEU A 71 -5.32 -15.21 -0.36
N ASP A 72 -4.79 -16.41 -0.11
CA ASP A 72 -4.17 -16.76 1.16
C ASP A 72 -2.92 -15.90 1.43
N ILE A 73 -2.87 -15.25 2.61
CA ILE A 73 -1.83 -14.28 2.95
C ILE A 73 -0.43 -14.88 3.11
N ILE A 74 -0.33 -16.20 3.25
CA ILE A 74 0.94 -16.92 3.43
C ILE A 74 1.41 -17.49 2.11
N THR A 75 0.56 -18.33 1.50
CA THR A 75 0.94 -19.14 0.32
C THR A 75 0.82 -18.37 -0.99
N GLU A 76 -0.05 -17.35 -1.07
CA GLU A 76 -0.30 -16.57 -2.27
C GLU A 76 0.22 -15.12 -2.18
N ALA A 77 1.14 -14.83 -1.27
CA ALA A 77 1.73 -13.52 -1.08
C ALA A 77 2.24 -12.85 -2.38
N PRO A 78 2.86 -13.54 -3.36
CA PRO A 78 3.26 -12.93 -4.63
C PRO A 78 2.08 -12.43 -5.45
N ALA A 79 0.94 -13.13 -5.45
CA ALA A 79 -0.27 -12.72 -6.16
C ALA A 79 -0.95 -11.53 -5.47
N ILE A 80 -0.95 -11.48 -4.14
CA ILE A 80 -1.43 -10.33 -3.36
C ILE A 80 -0.63 -9.08 -3.72
N LYS A 81 0.70 -9.14 -3.71
CA LYS A 81 1.60 -7.99 -4.02
C LYS A 81 1.29 -7.34 -5.37
N ARG A 82 0.83 -8.09 -6.36
CA ARG A 82 0.49 -7.57 -7.68
C ARG A 82 -0.85 -6.82 -7.70
N GLN A 83 -1.72 -7.05 -6.73
CA GLN A 83 -3.08 -6.50 -6.68
C GLN A 83 -3.26 -5.42 -5.60
N VAL A 84 -2.26 -5.22 -4.75
CA VAL A 84 -2.30 -4.26 -3.64
C VAL A 84 -1.37 -3.09 -3.92
N GLY A 85 -1.87 -1.88 -3.73
CA GLY A 85 -1.04 -0.67 -3.62
C GLY A 85 -0.69 -0.45 -2.15
N TYR A 86 0.60 -0.33 -1.83
CA TYR A 86 1.05 -0.07 -0.47
C TYR A 86 1.87 1.21 -0.41
N MET A 87 1.37 2.19 0.32
CA MET A 87 2.08 3.43 0.60
C MET A 87 2.69 3.35 2.00
N THR A 88 4.02 3.43 2.06
CA THR A 88 4.79 3.40 3.30
C THR A 88 4.79 4.76 3.98
N GLN A 89 4.95 4.80 5.31
CA GLN A 89 5.12 6.02 6.08
C GLN A 89 6.31 6.87 5.61
N LYS A 90 7.43 6.23 5.27
CA LYS A 90 8.62 6.91 4.75
C LYS A 90 8.55 6.97 3.24
N PHE A 91 8.99 8.09 2.66
CA PHE A 91 9.17 8.22 1.22
C PHE A 91 10.13 7.13 0.71
N GLY A 92 9.61 6.20 -0.06
CA GLY A 92 10.32 4.99 -0.51
C GLY A 92 10.78 5.03 -1.96
N LEU A 93 10.71 6.21 -2.62
CA LEU A 93 11.13 6.40 -4.01
C LEU A 93 12.54 7.00 -4.08
N TYR A 94 13.14 6.99 -5.26
CA TYR A 94 14.51 7.43 -5.48
C TYR A 94 14.59 8.97 -5.56
N ASP A 95 15.31 9.59 -4.64
CA ASP A 95 15.48 11.04 -4.55
C ASP A 95 16.27 11.63 -5.74
N ASP A 96 17.14 10.86 -6.35
CA ASP A 96 18.00 11.19 -7.52
C ASP A 96 17.33 10.97 -8.88
N LEU A 97 16.13 10.39 -8.88
CA LEU A 97 15.29 10.26 -10.06
C LEU A 97 14.24 11.38 -10.10
N SER A 98 13.86 11.79 -11.32
CA SER A 98 12.72 12.69 -11.51
C SER A 98 11.40 12.02 -11.15
N ILE A 99 10.35 12.82 -11.00
CA ILE A 99 8.99 12.33 -10.78
C ILE A 99 8.60 11.29 -11.84
N ARG A 100 8.83 11.60 -13.12
CA ARG A 100 8.52 10.70 -14.24
C ARG A 100 9.33 9.41 -14.18
N GLU A 101 10.62 9.49 -13.91
CA GLU A 101 11.51 8.32 -13.85
C GLU A 101 11.13 7.39 -12.71
N ASN A 102 10.75 7.93 -11.54
CA ASN A 102 10.22 7.13 -10.44
C ASN A 102 8.96 6.36 -10.85
N LEU A 103 8.00 7.04 -11.48
CA LEU A 103 6.77 6.38 -11.95
C LEU A 103 7.04 5.36 -13.05
N ASP A 104 7.95 5.66 -14.01
CA ASP A 104 8.34 4.71 -15.05
C ASP A 104 9.05 3.48 -14.47
N PHE A 105 9.88 3.66 -13.45
CA PHE A 105 10.52 2.56 -12.72
C PHE A 105 9.46 1.63 -12.09
N ILE A 106 8.48 2.19 -11.39
CA ILE A 106 7.40 1.39 -10.78
C ILE A 106 6.56 0.69 -11.86
N ALA A 107 6.21 1.37 -12.94
CA ALA A 107 5.47 0.77 -14.05
C ALA A 107 6.23 -0.38 -14.72
N ARG A 108 7.57 -0.33 -14.76
CA ARG A 108 8.42 -1.45 -15.19
C ARG A 108 8.38 -2.60 -14.22
N LEU A 109 8.46 -2.32 -12.92
CA LEU A 109 8.42 -3.34 -11.86
C LEU A 109 7.13 -4.17 -11.90
N PHE A 110 6.01 -3.52 -12.25
CA PHE A 110 4.71 -4.17 -12.44
C PHE A 110 4.49 -4.70 -13.88
N GLU A 111 5.53 -4.67 -14.74
CA GLU A 111 5.48 -5.19 -16.12
C GLU A 111 4.31 -4.63 -16.95
N MET A 112 3.98 -3.34 -16.76
CA MET A 112 2.81 -2.72 -17.38
C MET A 112 2.97 -2.61 -18.91
N PRO A 113 2.04 -3.14 -19.71
CA PRO A 113 2.18 -3.16 -21.18
C PRO A 113 2.15 -1.75 -21.79
N ASN A 114 1.30 -0.85 -21.27
CA ASN A 114 1.14 0.52 -21.75
C ASN A 114 1.82 1.54 -20.82
N ARG A 115 3.05 1.25 -20.42
CA ARG A 115 3.80 2.00 -19.40
C ARG A 115 3.79 3.50 -19.59
N LYS A 116 4.12 3.99 -20.80
CA LYS A 116 4.15 5.44 -21.08
C LYS A 116 2.79 6.09 -20.81
N GLN A 117 1.72 5.48 -21.31
CA GLN A 117 0.36 6.00 -21.10
C GLN A 117 -0.05 5.97 -19.63
N ALA A 118 0.30 4.91 -18.90
CA ALA A 118 0.02 4.79 -17.47
C ALA A 118 0.75 5.88 -16.67
N VAL A 119 2.02 6.16 -17.00
CA VAL A 119 2.79 7.24 -16.37
C VAL A 119 2.19 8.61 -16.69
N ASP A 120 1.82 8.87 -17.94
CA ASP A 120 1.20 10.13 -18.34
C ASP A 120 -0.14 10.34 -17.59
N ALA A 121 -0.98 9.31 -17.52
CA ALA A 121 -2.25 9.37 -16.80
C ALA A 121 -2.05 9.61 -15.29
N ALA A 122 -1.09 8.94 -14.65
CA ALA A 122 -0.80 9.14 -13.25
C ALA A 122 -0.29 10.55 -12.94
N LEU A 123 0.54 11.12 -13.82
CA LEU A 123 1.03 12.49 -13.71
C LEU A 123 -0.11 13.51 -13.79
N GLU A 124 -1.03 13.34 -14.72
CA GLU A 124 -2.19 14.23 -14.88
C GLU A 124 -3.14 14.11 -13.69
N GLN A 125 -3.51 12.88 -13.32
CA GLN A 125 -4.48 12.61 -12.26
C GLN A 125 -4.09 13.24 -10.91
N LEU A 126 -2.81 13.30 -10.59
CA LEU A 126 -2.32 13.81 -9.32
C LEU A 126 -1.66 15.21 -9.42
N GLY A 127 -1.81 15.87 -10.57
CA GLY A 127 -1.32 17.23 -10.77
C GLY A 127 0.21 17.35 -10.80
N LEU A 128 0.90 16.28 -11.23
CA LEU A 128 2.36 16.19 -11.30
C LEU A 128 2.93 16.51 -12.71
N ALA A 129 2.07 16.65 -13.73
CA ALA A 129 2.49 16.79 -15.12
C ALA A 129 3.45 17.95 -15.36
N THR A 130 3.21 19.13 -14.77
CA THR A 130 4.05 20.31 -14.91
C THR A 130 5.41 20.18 -14.21
N ARG A 131 5.54 19.25 -13.28
CA ARG A 131 6.73 19.01 -12.45
C ARG A 131 7.45 17.72 -12.80
N GLN A 132 7.04 17.00 -13.82
CA GLN A 132 7.48 15.65 -14.14
C GLN A 132 9.01 15.47 -14.26
N LYS A 133 9.75 16.53 -14.62
CA LYS A 133 11.21 16.53 -14.74
C LYS A 133 11.95 16.91 -13.45
N GLN A 134 11.21 17.35 -12.42
CA GLN A 134 11.78 17.71 -11.13
C GLN A 134 12.28 16.46 -10.40
N LEU A 135 13.46 16.54 -9.78
CA LEU A 135 13.98 15.46 -8.94
C LEU A 135 13.11 15.26 -7.71
N ALA A 136 12.84 13.99 -7.37
CA ALA A 136 12.00 13.65 -6.23
C ALA A 136 12.57 14.16 -4.90
N GLY A 137 13.90 14.16 -4.76
CA GLY A 137 14.57 14.66 -3.56
C GLY A 137 14.31 16.14 -3.27
N SER A 138 14.07 16.95 -4.32
CA SER A 138 13.82 18.39 -4.20
C SER A 138 12.35 18.75 -3.92
N LEU A 139 11.47 17.75 -3.81
CA LEU A 139 10.05 17.96 -3.53
C LEU A 139 9.81 18.31 -2.05
N SER A 140 8.84 19.17 -1.79
CA SER A 140 8.29 19.33 -0.44
C SER A 140 7.56 18.06 0.02
N GLY A 141 7.34 17.92 1.34
CA GLY A 141 6.65 16.76 1.91
C GLY A 141 5.33 16.43 1.22
N GLY A 142 4.47 17.41 0.99
CA GLY A 142 3.19 17.22 0.31
C GLY A 142 3.33 16.72 -1.15
N TRP A 143 4.34 17.19 -1.88
CA TRP A 143 4.61 16.69 -3.23
C TRP A 143 5.23 15.27 -3.22
N LYS A 144 6.06 14.96 -2.24
CA LYS A 144 6.55 13.58 -2.02
C LYS A 144 5.39 12.62 -1.73
N GLN A 145 4.43 13.03 -0.92
CA GLN A 145 3.23 12.23 -0.64
C GLN A 145 2.37 11.99 -1.89
N ARG A 146 2.16 13.05 -2.72
CA ARG A 146 1.46 12.89 -4.01
C ARG A 146 2.18 11.91 -4.95
N LEU A 147 3.51 12.00 -5.04
CA LEU A 147 4.29 11.09 -5.85
C LEU A 147 4.22 9.65 -5.32
N ALA A 148 4.31 9.45 -4.00
CA ALA A 148 4.17 8.15 -3.37
C ALA A 148 2.78 7.53 -3.64
N LEU A 149 1.72 8.34 -3.55
CA LEU A 149 0.37 7.91 -3.89
C LEU A 149 0.23 7.54 -5.37
N ALA A 150 0.79 8.35 -6.29
CA ALA A 150 0.83 8.04 -7.72
C ALA A 150 1.49 6.68 -7.98
N ALA A 151 2.64 6.44 -7.35
CA ALA A 151 3.37 5.19 -7.47
C ALA A 151 2.58 3.97 -6.96
N CYS A 152 1.83 4.14 -5.86
CA CYS A 152 0.97 3.09 -5.32
C CYS A 152 -0.22 2.76 -6.22
N MET A 153 -0.71 3.73 -6.97
CA MET A 153 -1.94 3.61 -7.77
C MET A 153 -1.70 3.26 -9.24
N ILE A 154 -0.47 3.43 -9.75
CA ILE A 154 -0.18 3.37 -11.19
C ILE A 154 -0.57 2.02 -11.83
N HIS A 155 -0.45 0.92 -11.09
CA HIS A 155 -0.81 -0.43 -11.56
C HIS A 155 -2.29 -0.78 -11.32
N GLN A 156 -3.12 0.21 -10.93
CA GLN A 156 -4.56 0.08 -10.69
C GLN A 156 -4.89 -1.03 -9.66
N PRO A 157 -4.40 -0.93 -8.43
CA PRO A 157 -4.59 -1.95 -7.41
C PRO A 157 -6.08 -2.12 -7.05
N ARG A 158 -6.46 -3.34 -6.67
CA ARG A 158 -7.81 -3.65 -6.17
C ARG A 158 -8.00 -3.26 -4.70
N LEU A 159 -6.90 -3.15 -3.95
CA LEU A 159 -6.86 -2.73 -2.56
C LEU A 159 -5.71 -1.73 -2.38
N LEU A 160 -5.98 -0.64 -1.69
CA LEU A 160 -4.99 0.37 -1.33
C LEU A 160 -4.80 0.36 0.18
N LEU A 161 -3.57 0.14 0.62
CA LEU A 161 -3.17 0.17 2.02
C LEU A 161 -2.22 1.34 2.25
N LEU A 162 -2.63 2.27 3.11
CA LEU A 162 -1.91 3.52 3.37
C LEU A 162 -1.44 3.54 4.82
N ASP A 163 -0.13 3.62 5.02
CA ASP A 163 0.49 3.68 6.33
C ASP A 163 0.87 5.13 6.64
N GLU A 164 0.07 5.80 7.46
CA GLU A 164 0.20 7.22 7.84
C GLU A 164 0.33 8.17 6.62
N PRO A 165 -0.64 8.18 5.69
CA PRO A 165 -0.51 8.88 4.41
C PRO A 165 -0.40 10.40 4.51
N THR A 166 -0.68 10.98 5.68
CA THR A 166 -0.60 12.42 5.95
C THR A 166 0.62 12.80 6.80
N ALA A 167 1.48 11.84 7.15
CA ALA A 167 2.66 12.11 7.95
C ALA A 167 3.59 13.11 7.22
N GLY A 168 3.95 14.22 7.90
CA GLY A 168 4.81 15.27 7.32
C GLY A 168 4.12 16.22 6.34
N VAL A 169 2.79 16.20 6.26
CA VAL A 169 2.00 17.22 5.56
C VAL A 169 1.42 18.15 6.62
N ASP A 170 1.82 19.42 6.59
CA ASP A 170 1.16 20.45 7.41
C ASP A 170 -0.31 20.61 6.93
N PRO A 171 -1.26 20.75 7.86
CA PRO A 171 -2.68 20.93 7.55
C PRO A 171 -2.97 22.25 6.81
#